data_48552c9179021c769128e6827175abbf
#
_entry.id   48552c9179021c769128e6827175abbf
#
_cell.length_a   1.000
_cell.length_b   1.000
_cell.length_c   1.000
_cell.angle_alpha   90.00
_cell.angle_beta   90.00
_cell.angle_gamma   90.00
#
_symmetry.space_group_name_H-M   'P 1'
#
loop_
_entity.id
_entity.type
_entity.pdbx_description
1 polymer ?
#
loop_
_entity_poly.entity_id
_entity_poly.type
_entity_poly.pdbx_seq_one_letter_code
_entity_poly.pdbx_strand_id
1 'polypeptide(L)'
;MKKITKISLGLAILALFVLVLLPGAFAQKKAPESMMLKLEGAKLPPVPFSHPLHTEKAKIECVECHHKDKNPKEPGGCMPCHDLKNVKNGAIPIKDAYHKNCIDCHKESSAKGVKAPTVCNDCHKKQ
;
A
#
# COMPACT_ATOMS: atom_id res chain seq x y z
N MET A 1 -58.78 9.95 14.87
CA MET A 1 -57.70 8.94 15.03
C MET A 1 -56.99 8.53 13.75
N LYS A 2 -57.40 8.96 12.51
CA LYS A 2 -56.76 8.54 11.23
C LYS A 2 -55.58 9.44 10.73
N LYS A 3 -55.34 10.60 11.37
CA LYS A 3 -54.26 11.54 10.92
C LYS A 3 -52.88 11.19 11.48
N ILE A 4 -52.79 10.55 12.63
CA ILE A 4 -51.52 10.21 13.30
C ILE A 4 -50.78 9.09 12.56
N THR A 5 -51.53 8.12 11.99
CA THR A 5 -50.93 6.98 11.23
C THR A 5 -50.23 7.37 9.92
N LYS A 6 -50.70 8.44 9.24
CA LYS A 6 -50.09 8.90 7.99
C LYS A 6 -48.75 9.67 8.22
N ILE A 7 -48.67 10.40 9.34
CA ILE A 7 -47.44 11.14 9.70
C ILE A 7 -46.36 10.17 10.15
N SER A 8 -46.68 9.12 10.91
CA SER A 8 -45.69 8.12 11.35
C SER A 8 -45.15 7.28 10.19
N LEU A 9 -45.99 6.96 9.19
CA LEU A 9 -45.55 6.22 8.02
C LEU A 9 -44.61 7.07 7.13
N GLY A 10 -44.90 8.36 6.95
CA GLY A 10 -44.04 9.27 6.19
C GLY A 10 -42.67 9.47 6.84
N LEU A 11 -42.63 9.61 8.17
CA LEU A 11 -41.38 9.72 8.93
C LEU A 11 -40.53 8.43 8.88
N ALA A 12 -41.18 7.26 8.91
CA ALA A 12 -40.51 5.98 8.79
C ALA A 12 -39.88 5.79 7.39
N ILE A 13 -40.59 6.17 6.31
CA ILE A 13 -40.10 6.11 4.96
C ILE A 13 -38.94 7.10 4.75
N LEU A 14 -39.01 8.32 5.28
CA LEU A 14 -37.96 9.30 5.20
C LEU A 14 -36.69 8.84 5.95
N ALA A 15 -36.85 8.24 7.14
CA ALA A 15 -35.72 7.68 7.89
C ALA A 15 -35.06 6.51 7.16
N LEU A 16 -35.84 5.65 6.48
CA LEU A 16 -35.31 4.54 5.68
C LEU A 16 -34.55 5.06 4.46
N PHE A 17 -35.04 6.13 3.82
CA PHE A 17 -34.41 6.72 2.64
C PHE A 17 -33.10 7.41 2.97
N VAL A 18 -32.99 8.08 4.12
CA VAL A 18 -31.76 8.69 4.63
C VAL A 18 -30.71 7.62 4.96
N LEU A 19 -31.12 6.47 5.50
CA LEU A 19 -30.19 5.38 5.82
C LEU A 19 -29.57 4.73 4.58
N VAL A 20 -30.30 4.69 3.47
CA VAL A 20 -29.82 4.13 2.19
C VAL A 20 -28.87 5.10 1.47
N LEU A 21 -28.97 6.41 1.73
CA LEU A 21 -28.12 7.43 1.11
C LEU A 21 -26.83 7.71 1.88
N LEU A 22 -26.61 7.09 3.05
CA LEU A 22 -25.31 7.17 3.71
C LEU A 22 -24.31 6.38 2.87
N PRO A 23 -23.28 7.03 2.27
CA PRO A 23 -22.23 6.29 1.61
C PRO A 23 -21.61 5.37 2.65
N GLY A 24 -21.69 4.05 2.42
CA GLY A 24 -21.08 3.08 3.28
C GLY A 24 -19.62 3.47 3.46
N ALA A 25 -19.24 3.85 4.67
CA ALA A 25 -17.86 4.12 5.02
C ALA A 25 -17.13 2.76 5.00
N PHE A 26 -16.77 2.29 3.79
CA PHE A 26 -15.83 1.19 3.66
C PHE A 26 -14.50 1.70 4.22
N ALA A 27 -14.19 1.28 5.43
CA ALA A 27 -12.90 1.55 6.05
C ALA A 27 -11.81 0.98 5.14
N GLN A 28 -11.13 1.85 4.39
CA GLN A 28 -9.98 1.45 3.61
C GLN A 28 -8.88 1.04 4.58
N LYS A 29 -8.30 -0.14 4.37
CA LYS A 29 -7.16 -0.59 5.16
C LYS A 29 -6.01 0.38 4.92
N LYS A 30 -5.69 1.18 5.93
CA LYS A 30 -4.58 2.13 5.86
C LYS A 30 -3.26 1.35 5.72
N ALA A 31 -2.41 1.76 4.78
CA ALA A 31 -1.06 1.21 4.68
C ALA A 31 -0.29 1.45 6.00
N PRO A 32 0.55 0.50 6.46
CA PRO A 32 1.37 0.72 7.64
C PRO A 32 2.29 1.92 7.43
N GLU A 33 2.40 2.79 8.45
CA GLU A 33 3.20 4.04 8.33
C GLU A 33 4.68 3.74 8.09
N SER A 34 5.22 2.77 8.83
CA SER A 34 6.60 2.30 8.67
C SER A 34 6.69 0.81 8.87
N MET A 35 7.66 0.19 8.22
CA MET A 35 7.96 -1.23 8.36
C MET A 35 9.43 -1.51 8.12
N MET A 36 9.92 -2.63 8.65
CA MET A 36 11.27 -3.12 8.40
C MET A 36 11.20 -4.22 7.35
N LEU A 37 11.79 -3.97 6.19
CA LEU A 37 11.92 -4.99 5.13
C LEU A 37 13.09 -5.90 5.49
N LYS A 38 12.77 -7.14 5.88
CA LYS A 38 13.73 -8.17 6.27
C LYS A 38 13.45 -9.45 5.51
N LEU A 39 14.47 -10.01 4.91
CA LEU A 39 14.40 -11.34 4.31
C LEU A 39 15.06 -12.36 5.23
N GLU A 40 14.50 -13.55 5.28
CA GLU A 40 15.10 -14.67 6.01
C GLU A 40 16.47 -15.02 5.42
N GLY A 41 17.47 -15.22 6.30
CA GLY A 41 18.85 -15.51 5.89
C GLY A 41 19.61 -14.32 5.30
N ALA A 42 19.05 -13.12 5.29
CA ALA A 42 19.76 -11.92 4.82
C ALA A 42 20.94 -11.59 5.74
N LYS A 43 22.10 -11.30 5.12
CA LYS A 43 23.33 -10.93 5.85
C LYS A 43 23.40 -9.45 6.22
N LEU A 44 22.68 -8.60 5.46
CA LEU A 44 22.63 -7.18 5.70
C LEU A 44 21.50 -6.81 6.67
N PRO A 45 21.60 -5.67 7.37
CA PRO A 45 20.54 -5.18 8.25
C PRO A 45 19.20 -5.00 7.50
N PRO A 46 18.06 -5.13 8.19
CA PRO A 46 16.75 -4.79 7.62
C PRO A 46 16.70 -3.36 7.11
N VAL A 47 15.93 -3.14 6.05
CA VAL A 47 15.75 -1.81 5.45
C VAL A 47 14.51 -1.14 6.04
N PRO A 48 14.62 0.03 6.68
CA PRO A 48 13.47 0.80 7.12
C PRO A 48 12.74 1.39 5.89
N PHE A 49 11.44 1.16 5.83
CA PHE A 49 10.58 1.65 4.76
C PHE A 49 9.44 2.48 5.33
N SER A 50 9.17 3.63 4.73
CA SER A 50 8.08 4.53 5.11
C SER A 50 7.11 4.74 3.95
N HIS A 51 5.87 4.26 4.10
CA HIS A 51 4.81 4.53 3.12
C HIS A 51 4.53 6.03 2.96
N PRO A 52 4.39 6.84 4.04
CA PRO A 52 4.10 8.27 3.88
C PRO A 52 5.15 9.04 3.09
N LEU A 53 6.44 8.66 3.19
CA LEU A 53 7.49 9.28 2.37
C LEU A 53 7.25 9.06 0.88
N HIS A 54 6.79 7.88 0.49
CA HIS A 54 6.56 7.51 -0.90
C HIS A 54 5.20 8.00 -1.41
N THR A 55 4.13 7.74 -0.66
CA THR A 55 2.76 8.01 -1.12
C THR A 55 2.32 9.47 -0.90
N GLU A 56 2.69 10.07 0.23
CA GLU A 56 2.22 11.42 0.57
C GLU A 56 3.20 12.52 0.13
N LYS A 57 4.52 12.31 0.34
CA LYS A 57 5.54 13.30 -0.03
C LYS A 57 5.99 13.15 -1.48
N ALA A 58 6.36 11.96 -1.91
CA ALA A 58 6.81 11.71 -3.28
C ALA A 58 5.66 11.49 -4.27
N LYS A 59 4.41 11.36 -3.80
CA LYS A 59 3.19 11.18 -4.62
C LYS A 59 3.24 9.95 -5.54
N ILE A 60 3.90 8.89 -5.09
CA ILE A 60 4.00 7.62 -5.82
C ILE A 60 2.69 6.85 -5.64
N GLU A 61 2.11 6.38 -6.74
CA GLU A 61 0.88 5.61 -6.74
C GLU A 61 1.12 4.18 -6.19
N CYS A 62 0.10 3.62 -5.53
CA CYS A 62 0.20 2.30 -4.90
C CYS A 62 0.63 1.21 -5.89
N VAL A 63 0.15 1.30 -7.13
CA VAL A 63 0.40 0.31 -8.18
C VAL A 63 1.84 0.30 -8.70
N GLU A 64 2.61 1.34 -8.47
CA GLU A 64 4.03 1.38 -8.85
C GLU A 64 4.85 0.31 -8.10
N CYS A 65 4.49 0.06 -6.84
CA CYS A 65 5.10 -0.98 -6.03
C CYS A 65 4.24 -2.25 -6.00
N HIS A 66 2.92 -2.09 -5.85
CA HIS A 66 1.93 -3.19 -5.79
C HIS A 66 1.35 -3.52 -7.17
N HIS A 67 2.23 -3.81 -8.12
CA HIS A 67 1.97 -3.85 -9.57
C HIS A 67 1.09 -5.02 -10.05
N LYS A 68 0.83 -6.01 -9.21
CA LYS A 68 -0.01 -7.19 -9.55
C LYS A 68 -1.23 -7.34 -8.63
N ASP A 69 -1.44 -6.42 -7.71
CA ASP A 69 -2.58 -6.49 -6.83
C ASP A 69 -3.88 -6.16 -7.57
N LYS A 70 -4.88 -7.01 -7.40
CA LYS A 70 -6.20 -6.82 -8.02
C LYS A 70 -6.93 -5.61 -7.45
N ASN A 71 -6.68 -5.32 -6.18
CA ASN A 71 -7.23 -4.16 -5.49
C ASN A 71 -6.07 -3.34 -4.88
N PRO A 72 -5.71 -2.19 -5.49
CA PRO A 72 -4.63 -1.36 -4.99
C PRO A 72 -4.91 -0.75 -3.61
N LYS A 73 -6.17 -0.79 -3.14
CA LYS A 73 -6.55 -0.34 -1.79
C LYS A 73 -6.33 -1.39 -0.70
N GLU A 74 -6.11 -2.63 -1.10
CA GLU A 74 -5.83 -3.77 -0.22
C GLU A 74 -4.62 -4.55 -0.75
N PRO A 75 -3.46 -3.91 -0.84
CA PRO A 75 -2.29 -4.53 -1.44
C PRO A 75 -1.79 -5.71 -0.60
N GLY A 76 -1.39 -6.77 -1.29
CA GLY A 76 -0.69 -7.91 -0.72
C GLY A 76 0.80 -7.64 -0.53
N GLY A 77 1.50 -8.59 0.04
CA GLY A 77 2.97 -8.55 0.10
C GLY A 77 3.61 -9.03 -1.20
N CYS A 78 4.90 -8.80 -1.35
CA CYS A 78 5.66 -9.21 -2.54
C CYS A 78 5.92 -10.74 -2.58
N MET A 79 6.09 -11.36 -1.40
CA MET A 79 6.48 -12.77 -1.24
C MET A 79 5.59 -13.82 -1.91
N PRO A 80 4.26 -13.64 -2.04
CA PRO A 80 3.44 -14.64 -2.73
C PRO A 80 3.83 -14.91 -4.19
N CYS A 81 4.44 -13.93 -4.86
CA CYS A 81 4.93 -14.06 -6.24
C CYS A 81 6.46 -14.10 -6.32
N HIS A 82 7.12 -13.26 -5.53
CA HIS A 82 8.58 -13.13 -5.46
C HIS A 82 9.12 -13.91 -4.26
N ASP A 83 9.31 -15.22 -4.41
CA ASP A 83 9.86 -16.07 -3.36
C ASP A 83 11.40 -15.93 -3.25
N LEU A 84 11.98 -16.43 -2.15
CA LEU A 84 13.44 -16.46 -1.95
C LEU A 84 14.15 -17.37 -2.96
N LYS A 85 13.57 -18.51 -3.30
CA LYS A 85 14.19 -19.54 -4.15
C LYS A 85 13.28 -20.04 -5.28
N ASN A 86 11.99 -20.11 -5.04
CA ASN A 86 11.02 -20.71 -5.97
C ASN A 86 10.18 -19.62 -6.61
N VAL A 87 10.70 -19.00 -7.66
CA VAL A 87 9.97 -18.00 -8.43
C VAL A 87 8.79 -18.62 -9.16
N LYS A 88 7.61 -18.04 -9.01
CA LYS A 88 6.39 -18.45 -9.67
C LYS A 88 6.15 -17.59 -10.91
N ASN A 89 5.62 -18.22 -11.97
CA ASN A 89 5.14 -17.51 -13.16
C ASN A 89 6.16 -16.53 -13.79
N GLY A 90 7.44 -16.86 -13.78
CA GLY A 90 8.49 -16.02 -14.35
C GLY A 90 8.84 -14.77 -13.53
N ALA A 91 8.37 -14.68 -12.29
CA ALA A 91 8.80 -13.61 -11.38
C ALA A 91 10.27 -13.76 -11.00
N ILE A 92 10.94 -12.65 -10.70
CA ILE A 92 12.32 -12.67 -10.19
C ILE A 92 12.33 -12.93 -8.67
N PRO A 93 13.46 -13.42 -8.10
CA PRO A 93 13.58 -13.60 -6.65
C PRO A 93 13.31 -12.32 -5.87
N ILE A 94 12.76 -12.44 -4.67
CA ILE A 94 12.33 -11.30 -3.85
C ILE A 94 13.45 -10.29 -3.58
N LYS A 95 14.67 -10.74 -3.37
CA LYS A 95 15.84 -9.86 -3.19
C LYS A 95 16.04 -8.97 -4.42
N ASP A 96 15.99 -9.56 -5.59
CA ASP A 96 16.21 -8.86 -6.85
C ASP A 96 15.01 -7.96 -7.20
N ALA A 97 13.80 -8.40 -6.84
CA ALA A 97 12.59 -7.58 -6.97
C ALA A 97 12.68 -6.30 -6.14
N TYR A 98 13.08 -6.38 -4.87
CA TYR A 98 13.29 -5.19 -4.04
C TYR A 98 14.39 -4.29 -4.60
N HIS A 99 15.56 -4.85 -4.94
CA HIS A 99 16.66 -4.04 -5.46
C HIS A 99 16.26 -3.34 -6.77
N LYS A 100 15.65 -4.06 -7.70
CA LYS A 100 15.20 -3.47 -8.96
C LYS A 100 14.16 -2.38 -8.73
N ASN A 101 13.12 -2.66 -7.98
CA ASN A 101 12.03 -1.71 -7.77
C ASN A 101 12.50 -0.44 -7.03
N CYS A 102 13.27 -0.59 -5.95
CA CYS A 102 13.71 0.55 -5.14
C CYS A 102 14.87 1.31 -5.80
N ILE A 103 15.94 0.61 -6.20
CA ILE A 103 17.16 1.26 -6.68
C ILE A 103 16.95 1.93 -8.04
N ASP A 104 16.24 1.29 -8.97
CA ASP A 104 16.03 1.87 -10.30
C ASP A 104 15.20 3.17 -10.17
N CYS A 105 14.10 3.15 -9.43
CA CYS A 105 13.29 4.34 -9.16
C CYS A 105 14.09 5.44 -8.43
N HIS A 106 14.90 5.08 -7.42
CA HIS A 106 15.74 6.02 -6.69
C HIS A 106 16.82 6.65 -7.56
N LYS A 107 17.43 5.89 -8.47
CA LYS A 107 18.38 6.42 -9.46
C LYS A 107 17.73 7.42 -10.41
N GLU A 108 16.56 7.07 -10.95
CA GLU A 108 15.78 7.98 -11.79
C GLU A 108 15.38 9.25 -11.07
N SER A 109 14.94 9.13 -9.81
CA SER A 109 14.58 10.26 -8.95
C SER A 109 15.79 11.15 -8.66
N SER A 110 16.96 10.54 -8.39
CA SER A 110 18.22 11.28 -8.14
C SER A 110 18.68 12.03 -9.40
N ALA A 111 18.52 11.46 -10.57
CA ALA A 111 18.80 12.12 -11.84
C ALA A 111 17.92 13.36 -12.07
N LYS A 112 16.73 13.42 -11.44
CA LYS A 112 15.80 14.53 -11.44
C LYS A 112 16.02 15.51 -10.26
N GLY A 113 17.10 15.33 -9.47
CA GLY A 113 17.46 16.20 -8.35
C GLY A 113 16.77 15.85 -7.02
N VAL A 114 16.04 14.74 -6.94
CA VAL A 114 15.43 14.27 -5.70
C VAL A 114 16.44 13.45 -4.91
N LYS A 115 16.65 13.76 -3.63
CA LYS A 115 17.52 12.97 -2.76
C LYS A 115 16.86 11.63 -2.42
N ALA A 116 17.38 10.55 -2.98
CA ALA A 116 16.93 9.19 -2.70
C ALA A 116 18.14 8.27 -2.46
N PRO A 117 18.04 7.25 -1.57
CA PRO A 117 19.13 6.32 -1.28
C PRO A 117 19.40 5.41 -2.49
N THR A 118 20.66 5.30 -2.91
CA THR A 118 21.05 4.50 -4.09
C THR A 118 22.15 3.48 -3.84
N VAL A 119 22.80 3.54 -2.65
CA VAL A 119 23.89 2.63 -2.30
C VAL A 119 23.53 1.75 -1.11
N CYS A 120 24.24 0.63 -0.96
CA CYS A 120 23.91 -0.40 0.03
C CYS A 120 23.71 0.15 1.47
N ASN A 121 24.64 0.99 1.93
CA ASN A 121 24.64 1.50 3.29
C ASN A 121 23.59 2.59 3.55
N ASP A 122 23.02 3.19 2.52
CA ASP A 122 21.94 4.16 2.67
C ASP A 122 20.62 3.47 3.03
N CYS A 123 20.43 2.24 2.55
CA CYS A 123 19.27 1.41 2.83
C CYS A 123 19.53 0.46 4.01
N HIS A 124 20.64 -0.28 3.99
CA HIS A 124 21.03 -1.25 5.01
C HIS A 124 21.85 -0.59 6.13
N LYS A 125 21.22 0.24 6.94
CA LYS A 125 21.89 0.96 8.04
C LYS A 125 22.11 0.05 9.24
N LYS A 126 23.33 0.04 9.77
CA LYS A 126 23.60 -0.53 11.09
C LYS A 126 22.87 0.31 12.14
N GLN A 127 22.06 -0.35 12.93
CA GLN A 127 21.41 0.26 14.12
C GLN A 127 22.44 0.40 15.23
#